data_106eee70c298e391df220275126eceb7
#
_entry.id   106eee70c298e391df220275126eceb7
#
_cell.length_a   1.000
_cell.length_b   1.000
_cell.length_c   1.000
_cell.angle_alpha   90.00
_cell.angle_beta   90.00
_cell.angle_gamma   90.00
#
_symmetry.space_group_name_H-M   'P 1'
#
loop_
_entity.id
_entity.type
_entity.pdbx_description
1 polymer ?
#
loop_
_entity_poly.entity_id
_entity_poly.type
_entity_poly.pdbx_seq_one_letter_code
_entity_poly.pdbx_strand_id
1 'polypeptide(L)'
;MADRFEICVALRQEGGYTDDPADPGGATNMGITLATYREWSDDPHLGADQVRDMTQKTADASYRSLYWTRLRADALPPGVDLSVFDMGVNAGIWRSARLLQQALGFTGEKADGAIGPETLAAADRFDAPSLVNNLADRQTAYYRSLANFRIFGTGWLRRTNARRNAALAMIQSETTVAA
;
A
#
# COMPACT_ATOMS: atom_id res chain seq x y z
N MET A 1 3.05 -7.39 -21.16
CA MET A 1 3.00 -6.22 -20.27
C MET A 1 3.12 -6.75 -18.86
N ALA A 2 3.99 -6.18 -18.01
CA ALA A 2 4.11 -6.63 -16.62
C ALA A 2 2.77 -6.39 -15.90
N ASP A 3 2.40 -7.31 -14.99
CA ASP A 3 1.23 -7.16 -14.14
C ASP A 3 1.41 -5.89 -13.27
N ARG A 4 0.38 -5.05 -13.16
CA ARG A 4 0.43 -3.82 -12.34
C ARG A 4 0.80 -4.10 -10.89
N PHE A 5 0.36 -5.23 -10.36
CA PHE A 5 0.78 -5.69 -9.03
C PHE A 5 2.31 -5.87 -8.96
N GLU A 6 2.93 -6.53 -9.96
CA GLU A 6 4.38 -6.75 -9.98
C GLU A 6 5.15 -5.43 -9.98
N ILE A 7 4.68 -4.44 -10.75
CA ILE A 7 5.26 -3.09 -10.76
C ILE A 7 5.14 -2.45 -9.37
N CYS A 8 3.97 -2.53 -8.75
CA CYS A 8 3.71 -1.93 -7.44
C CYS A 8 4.54 -2.58 -6.33
N VAL A 9 4.71 -3.91 -6.37
CA VAL A 9 5.55 -4.63 -5.41
C VAL A 9 7.02 -4.31 -5.61
N ALA A 10 7.52 -4.28 -6.86
CA ALA A 10 8.90 -3.92 -7.17
C ALA A 10 9.28 -2.53 -6.63
N LEU A 11 8.37 -1.57 -6.68
CA LEU A 11 8.57 -0.24 -6.12
C LEU A 11 8.63 -0.21 -4.58
N ARG A 12 8.20 -1.28 -3.91
CA ARG A 12 8.24 -1.39 -2.44
C ARG A 12 9.47 -2.07 -1.88
N GLN A 13 10.15 -2.85 -2.70
CA GLN A 13 11.24 -3.71 -2.25
C GLN A 13 12.46 -2.89 -1.83
N GLU A 14 12.37 -2.34 -0.63
CA GLU A 14 13.49 -1.75 0.08
C GLU A 14 13.67 -2.51 1.40
N GLY A 15 14.79 -3.19 1.56
CA GLY A 15 15.21 -3.82 2.80
C GLY A 15 15.44 -5.33 2.69
N GLY A 16 16.58 -5.77 3.22
CA GLY A 16 16.91 -7.17 3.46
C GLY A 16 16.34 -7.66 4.79
N TYR A 17 16.80 -8.83 5.19
CA TYR A 17 16.48 -9.40 6.49
C TYR A 17 17.04 -8.54 7.63
N THR A 18 16.23 -8.31 8.63
CA THR A 18 16.60 -7.72 9.93
C THR A 18 15.88 -8.47 11.05
N ASP A 19 16.56 -8.61 12.17
CA ASP A 19 16.01 -9.21 13.40
C ASP A 19 16.63 -8.46 14.59
N ASP A 20 16.27 -7.18 14.71
CA ASP A 20 16.72 -6.34 15.82
C ASP A 20 15.79 -6.56 17.03
N PRO A 21 16.30 -7.04 18.16
CA PRO A 21 15.52 -7.21 19.38
C PRO A 21 14.88 -5.90 19.90
N ALA A 22 15.41 -4.74 19.49
CA ALA A 22 14.83 -3.44 19.81
C ALA A 22 13.67 -3.04 18.90
N ASP A 23 13.47 -3.74 17.77
CA ASP A 23 12.35 -3.49 16.85
C ASP A 23 11.12 -4.27 17.30
N PRO A 24 10.01 -3.61 17.69
CA PRO A 24 8.76 -4.28 18.02
C PRO A 24 8.20 -5.18 16.90
N GLY A 25 8.62 -4.97 15.66
CA GLY A 25 8.24 -5.79 14.51
C GLY A 25 8.93 -7.15 14.47
N GLY A 26 10.06 -7.32 15.19
CA GLY A 26 10.85 -8.53 15.19
C GLY A 26 11.45 -8.87 13.82
N ALA A 27 11.71 -10.17 13.59
CA ALA A 27 12.26 -10.63 12.33
C ALA A 27 11.42 -10.15 11.14
N THR A 28 12.07 -9.47 10.20
CA THR A 28 11.44 -8.86 9.02
C THR A 28 12.33 -9.11 7.80
N ASN A 29 11.73 -9.48 6.68
CA ASN A 29 12.42 -9.63 5.40
C ASN A 29 11.52 -9.14 4.26
N MET A 30 12.08 -8.42 3.29
CA MET A 30 11.32 -7.85 2.16
C MET A 30 10.10 -7.02 2.62
N GLY A 31 10.18 -6.39 3.80
CA GLY A 31 9.09 -5.63 4.41
C GLY A 31 7.97 -6.46 5.05
N ILE A 32 8.12 -7.78 5.13
CA ILE A 32 7.17 -8.68 5.78
C ILE A 32 7.72 -9.09 7.14
N THR A 33 6.97 -8.76 8.19
CA THR A 33 7.30 -9.16 9.56
C THR A 33 6.91 -10.62 9.82
N LEU A 34 7.51 -11.22 10.84
CA LEU A 34 7.13 -12.58 11.29
C LEU A 34 5.64 -12.67 11.62
N ALA A 35 5.06 -11.64 12.23
CA ALA A 35 3.63 -11.60 12.52
C ALA A 35 2.77 -11.64 11.24
N THR A 36 3.13 -10.84 10.24
CA THR A 36 2.46 -10.82 8.92
C THR A 36 2.61 -12.15 8.19
N TYR A 37 3.80 -12.78 8.30
CA TYR A 37 4.02 -14.06 7.65
C TYR A 37 3.20 -15.18 8.27
N ARG A 38 3.09 -15.20 9.62
CA ARG A 38 2.22 -16.13 10.35
C ARG A 38 0.74 -15.95 9.99
N GLU A 39 0.26 -14.71 9.90
CA GLU A 39 -1.11 -14.41 9.47
C GLU A 39 -1.38 -14.93 8.06
N TRP A 40 -0.44 -14.71 7.14
CA TRP A 40 -0.62 -15.12 5.74
C TRP A 40 -0.60 -16.63 5.54
N SER A 41 0.30 -17.34 6.24
CA SER A 41 0.48 -18.79 6.11
C SER A 41 -0.49 -19.60 6.95
N ASP A 42 -1.23 -18.96 7.85
CA ASP A 42 -2.04 -19.61 8.90
C ASP A 42 -1.22 -20.58 9.77
N ASP A 43 0.07 -20.26 9.98
CA ASP A 43 1.01 -21.06 10.77
C ASP A 43 1.64 -20.23 11.91
N PRO A 44 1.17 -20.38 13.15
CA PRO A 44 1.71 -19.65 14.30
C PRO A 44 3.11 -20.13 14.73
N HIS A 45 3.58 -21.29 14.23
CA HIS A 45 4.86 -21.89 14.61
C HIS A 45 6.05 -21.39 13.79
N LEU A 46 5.83 -20.61 12.72
CA LEU A 46 6.93 -20.01 11.97
C LEU A 46 7.83 -19.18 12.89
N GLY A 47 9.13 -19.23 12.65
CA GLY A 47 10.15 -18.48 13.39
C GLY A 47 10.92 -17.49 12.50
N ALA A 48 11.93 -16.86 13.09
CA ALA A 48 12.79 -15.90 12.41
C ALA A 48 13.54 -16.51 11.21
N ASP A 49 13.91 -17.81 11.31
CA ASP A 49 14.59 -18.50 10.22
C ASP A 49 13.76 -18.59 8.95
N GLN A 50 12.46 -18.89 9.07
CA GLN A 50 11.55 -18.92 7.92
C GLN A 50 11.34 -17.54 7.31
N VAL A 51 11.39 -16.47 8.11
CA VAL A 51 11.35 -15.10 7.60
C VAL A 51 12.63 -14.78 6.83
N ARG A 52 13.81 -15.15 7.37
CA ARG A 52 15.10 -14.95 6.71
C ARG A 52 15.17 -15.66 5.36
N ASP A 53 14.68 -16.88 5.30
CA ASP A 53 14.77 -17.76 4.14
C ASP A 53 13.57 -17.56 3.17
N MET A 54 12.72 -16.56 3.43
CA MET A 54 11.59 -16.23 2.57
C MET A 54 12.04 -15.92 1.15
N THR A 55 11.37 -16.55 0.18
CA THR A 55 11.61 -16.27 -1.24
C THR A 55 10.82 -15.05 -1.70
N GLN A 56 11.29 -14.39 -2.76
CA GLN A 56 10.55 -13.31 -3.41
C GLN A 56 9.13 -13.73 -3.78
N LYS A 57 8.97 -14.93 -4.35
CA LYS A 57 7.66 -15.48 -4.71
C LYS A 57 6.72 -15.58 -3.50
N THR A 58 7.24 -15.96 -2.35
CA THR A 58 6.46 -16.04 -1.10
C THR A 58 6.06 -14.65 -0.63
N ALA A 59 6.98 -13.70 -0.66
CA ALA A 59 6.72 -12.31 -0.30
C ALA A 59 5.64 -11.70 -1.20
N ASP A 60 5.75 -11.86 -2.51
CA ASP A 60 4.77 -11.35 -3.49
C ASP A 60 3.39 -11.99 -3.28
N ALA A 61 3.33 -13.30 -3.04
CA ALA A 61 2.07 -13.99 -2.78
C ALA A 61 1.39 -13.46 -1.51
N SER A 62 2.15 -13.18 -0.45
CA SER A 62 1.63 -12.62 0.78
C SER A 62 1.12 -11.18 0.58
N TYR A 63 1.85 -10.32 -0.13
CA TYR A 63 1.42 -8.97 -0.46
C TYR A 63 0.15 -8.97 -1.32
N ARG A 64 0.07 -9.87 -2.32
CA ARG A 64 -1.11 -9.98 -3.18
C ARG A 64 -2.34 -10.38 -2.36
N SER A 65 -2.23 -11.39 -1.52
CA SER A 65 -3.35 -11.94 -0.78
C SER A 65 -3.79 -11.02 0.38
N LEU A 66 -2.84 -10.53 1.19
CA LEU A 66 -3.16 -9.74 2.37
C LEU A 66 -3.59 -8.31 2.07
N TYR A 67 -3.10 -7.71 0.98
CA TYR A 67 -3.33 -6.28 0.71
C TYR A 67 -3.95 -6.04 -0.67
N TRP A 68 -3.32 -6.46 -1.76
CA TRP A 68 -3.75 -6.14 -3.12
C TRP A 68 -5.17 -6.60 -3.41
N THR A 69 -5.45 -7.88 -3.18
CA THR A 69 -6.77 -8.49 -3.41
C THR A 69 -7.82 -7.90 -2.48
N ARG A 70 -7.50 -7.73 -1.20
CA ARG A 70 -8.43 -7.19 -0.21
C ARG A 70 -8.78 -5.71 -0.45
N LEU A 71 -7.86 -4.94 -1.03
CA LEU A 71 -8.07 -3.56 -1.48
C LEU A 71 -8.71 -3.50 -2.87
N ARG A 72 -8.98 -4.64 -3.52
CA ARG A 72 -9.51 -4.70 -4.88
C ARG A 72 -8.70 -3.86 -5.87
N ALA A 73 -7.38 -3.82 -5.70
CA ALA A 73 -6.49 -2.93 -6.42
C ALA A 73 -6.48 -3.17 -7.93
N ASP A 74 -6.72 -4.42 -8.38
CA ASP A 74 -6.88 -4.74 -9.80
C ASP A 74 -8.02 -3.94 -10.48
N ALA A 75 -9.03 -3.55 -9.71
CA ALA A 75 -10.21 -2.81 -10.20
C ALA A 75 -10.08 -1.28 -10.03
N LEU A 76 -8.97 -0.80 -9.50
CA LEU A 76 -8.69 0.64 -9.38
C LEU A 76 -7.95 1.16 -10.62
N PRO A 77 -8.11 2.45 -10.96
CA PRO A 77 -7.32 3.05 -12.04
C PRO A 77 -5.80 2.96 -11.77
N PRO A 78 -4.99 2.90 -12.84
CA PRO A 78 -3.53 2.93 -12.72
C PRO A 78 -3.02 4.09 -11.89
N GLY A 79 -2.01 3.85 -11.05
CA GLY A 79 -1.47 4.82 -10.10
C GLY A 79 -2.31 5.01 -8.84
N VAL A 80 -3.64 4.94 -8.93
CA VAL A 80 -4.52 4.89 -7.74
C VAL A 80 -4.32 3.58 -7.00
N ASP A 81 -4.23 2.46 -7.72
CA ASP A 81 -3.90 1.14 -7.20
C ASP A 81 -2.59 1.14 -6.40
N LEU A 82 -1.50 1.71 -6.95
CA LEU A 82 -0.23 1.83 -6.24
C LEU A 82 -0.36 2.65 -4.96
N SER A 83 -1.05 3.80 -5.02
CA SER A 83 -1.24 4.70 -3.87
C SER A 83 -2.00 4.02 -2.74
N VAL A 84 -3.09 3.32 -3.09
CA VAL A 84 -3.95 2.59 -2.15
C VAL A 84 -3.23 1.37 -1.58
N PHE A 85 -2.53 0.61 -2.41
CA PHE A 85 -1.76 -0.56 -1.98
C PHE A 85 -0.64 -0.17 -1.02
N ASP A 86 0.21 0.81 -1.37
CA ASP A 86 1.30 1.25 -0.50
C ASP A 86 0.80 1.74 0.86
N MET A 87 -0.29 2.52 0.86
CA MET A 87 -0.91 2.97 2.11
C MET A 87 -1.49 1.79 2.91
N GLY A 88 -2.07 0.81 2.25
CA GLY A 88 -2.62 -0.41 2.88
C GLY A 88 -1.58 -1.21 3.62
N VAL A 89 -0.41 -1.37 3.03
CA VAL A 89 0.71 -2.07 3.67
C VAL A 89 1.27 -1.28 4.86
N ASN A 90 1.33 0.06 4.76
CA ASN A 90 1.95 0.90 5.79
C ASN A 90 1.02 1.25 6.97
N ALA A 91 -0.28 1.35 6.75
CA ALA A 91 -1.22 1.82 7.77
C ALA A 91 -2.50 0.96 7.90
N GLY A 92 -2.52 -0.18 7.20
CA GLY A 92 -3.62 -1.13 7.20
C GLY A 92 -4.69 -0.83 6.16
N ILE A 93 -5.37 -1.90 5.75
CA ILE A 93 -6.36 -1.92 4.67
C ILE A 93 -7.50 -0.94 4.93
N TRP A 94 -8.06 -0.98 6.13
CA TRP A 94 -9.19 -0.12 6.50
C TRP A 94 -8.84 1.36 6.36
N ARG A 95 -7.65 1.75 6.83
CA ARG A 95 -7.19 3.14 6.74
C ARG A 95 -6.99 3.56 5.29
N SER A 96 -6.37 2.72 4.49
CA SER A 96 -6.15 2.97 3.08
C SER A 96 -7.46 3.15 2.31
N ALA A 97 -8.40 2.23 2.47
CA ALA A 97 -9.71 2.30 1.83
C ALA A 97 -10.49 3.56 2.25
N ARG A 98 -10.45 3.91 3.53
CA ARG A 98 -11.09 5.12 4.05
C ARG A 98 -10.49 6.40 3.49
N LEU A 99 -9.18 6.47 3.35
CA LEU A 99 -8.52 7.63 2.72
C LEU A 99 -8.90 7.77 1.24
N LEU A 100 -9.02 6.65 0.50
CA LEU A 100 -9.53 6.66 -0.87
C LEU A 100 -10.97 7.21 -0.91
N GLN A 101 -11.86 6.68 -0.09
CA GLN A 101 -13.25 7.14 -0.03
C GLN A 101 -13.34 8.63 0.29
N GLN A 102 -12.57 9.10 1.25
CA GLN A 102 -12.50 10.52 1.58
C GLN A 102 -11.92 11.37 0.42
N ALA A 103 -10.94 10.85 -0.33
CA ALA A 103 -10.40 11.53 -1.49
C ALA A 103 -11.43 11.66 -2.62
N LEU A 104 -12.33 10.69 -2.71
CA LEU A 104 -13.49 10.69 -3.61
C LEU A 104 -14.66 11.57 -3.13
N GLY A 105 -14.55 12.18 -1.95
CA GLY A 105 -15.59 13.03 -1.38
C GLY A 105 -16.60 12.30 -0.48
N PHE A 106 -16.40 11.03 -0.17
CA PHE A 106 -17.27 10.30 0.76
C PHE A 106 -17.03 10.79 2.20
N THR A 107 -18.12 10.93 2.95
CA THR A 107 -18.10 11.44 4.33
C THR A 107 -18.95 10.55 5.26
N GLY A 108 -18.73 10.66 6.55
CA GLY A 108 -19.52 9.94 7.56
C GLY A 108 -19.46 8.42 7.35
N GLU A 109 -20.62 7.78 7.39
CA GLU A 109 -20.78 6.33 7.24
C GLU A 109 -20.43 5.80 5.83
N LYS A 110 -20.46 6.67 4.81
CA LYS A 110 -20.04 6.29 3.46
C LYS A 110 -18.52 6.09 3.32
N ALA A 111 -17.73 6.64 4.23
CA ALA A 111 -16.29 6.39 4.33
C ALA A 111 -16.05 5.24 5.33
N ASP A 112 -16.58 4.06 5.02
CA ASP A 112 -16.63 2.88 5.89
C ASP A 112 -15.32 2.07 5.94
N GLY A 113 -14.38 2.36 5.02
CA GLY A 113 -13.09 1.64 4.93
C GLY A 113 -13.18 0.32 4.17
N ALA A 114 -14.23 0.11 3.37
CA ALA A 114 -14.37 -1.04 2.48
C ALA A 114 -14.53 -0.58 1.01
N ILE A 115 -13.67 -1.08 0.12
CA ILE A 115 -13.73 -0.73 -1.30
C ILE A 115 -14.82 -1.57 -1.98
N GLY A 116 -16.04 -1.03 -2.01
CA GLY A 116 -17.19 -1.62 -2.65
C GLY A 116 -17.41 -1.11 -4.09
N PRO A 117 -18.47 -1.59 -4.76
CA PRO A 117 -18.81 -1.16 -6.14
C PRO A 117 -18.99 0.36 -6.27
N GLU A 118 -19.57 1.04 -5.27
CA GLU A 118 -19.76 2.49 -5.27
C GLU A 118 -18.40 3.22 -5.25
N THR A 119 -17.47 2.77 -4.42
CA THR A 119 -16.12 3.33 -4.35
C THR A 119 -15.36 3.14 -5.66
N LEU A 120 -15.43 1.95 -6.27
CA LEU A 120 -14.78 1.67 -7.55
C LEU A 120 -15.36 2.52 -8.68
N ALA A 121 -16.69 2.61 -8.78
CA ALA A 121 -17.33 3.43 -9.79
C ALA A 121 -17.04 4.94 -9.63
N ALA A 122 -16.85 5.41 -8.40
CA ALA A 122 -16.42 6.78 -8.15
C ALA A 122 -14.95 6.99 -8.55
N ALA A 123 -14.07 6.04 -8.25
CA ALA A 123 -12.66 6.11 -8.62
C ALA A 123 -12.45 6.10 -10.14
N ASP A 124 -13.21 5.29 -10.87
CA ASP A 124 -13.15 5.19 -12.33
C ASP A 124 -13.56 6.50 -13.03
N ARG A 125 -14.51 7.23 -12.44
CA ARG A 125 -14.97 8.52 -12.99
C ARG A 125 -14.15 9.74 -12.56
N PHE A 126 -13.29 9.58 -11.59
CA PHE A 126 -12.46 10.67 -11.07
C PHE A 126 -11.20 10.84 -11.94
N ASP A 127 -10.72 12.07 -12.10
CA ASP A 127 -9.44 12.32 -12.75
C ASP A 127 -8.29 11.65 -11.98
N ALA A 128 -7.67 10.62 -12.56
CA ALA A 128 -6.71 9.79 -11.85
C ALA A 128 -5.50 10.57 -11.30
N PRO A 129 -4.87 11.51 -12.03
CA PRO A 129 -3.82 12.37 -11.48
C PRO A 129 -4.27 13.20 -10.28
N SER A 130 -5.47 13.78 -10.34
CA SER A 130 -6.05 14.54 -9.23
C SER A 130 -6.33 13.66 -8.03
N LEU A 131 -6.84 12.43 -8.25
CA LEU A 131 -7.08 11.48 -7.17
C LEU A 131 -5.80 11.04 -6.49
N VAL A 132 -4.73 10.77 -7.24
CA VAL A 132 -3.40 10.44 -6.69
C VAL A 132 -2.86 11.58 -5.83
N ASN A 133 -2.98 12.83 -6.27
CA ASN A 133 -2.58 13.99 -5.49
C ASN A 133 -3.40 14.13 -4.20
N ASN A 134 -4.74 14.01 -4.29
CA ASN A 134 -5.63 14.04 -3.12
C ASN A 134 -5.29 12.94 -2.10
N LEU A 135 -4.97 11.73 -2.57
CA LEU A 135 -4.55 10.63 -1.71
C LEU A 135 -3.24 10.95 -0.98
N ALA A 136 -2.24 11.48 -1.69
CA ALA A 136 -0.96 11.86 -1.10
C ALA A 136 -1.11 12.98 -0.05
N ASP A 137 -1.98 13.95 -0.28
CA ASP A 137 -2.25 15.03 0.67
C ASP A 137 -2.95 14.49 1.93
N ARG A 138 -3.93 13.61 1.78
CA ARG A 138 -4.62 12.96 2.90
C ARG A 138 -3.70 12.03 3.69
N GLN A 139 -2.85 11.27 3.02
CA GLN A 139 -1.83 10.44 3.65
C GLN A 139 -0.84 11.30 4.45
N THR A 140 -0.41 12.42 3.89
CA THR A 140 0.43 13.42 4.58
C THR A 140 -0.26 13.96 5.83
N ALA A 141 -1.52 14.35 5.74
CA ALA A 141 -2.29 14.84 6.89
C ALA A 141 -2.46 13.76 7.96
N TYR A 142 -2.74 12.52 7.56
CA TYR A 142 -2.80 11.39 8.47
C TYR A 142 -1.48 11.17 9.21
N TYR A 143 -0.35 11.10 8.51
CA TYR A 143 0.94 10.92 9.17
C TYR A 143 1.28 12.06 10.14
N ARG A 144 0.96 13.30 9.78
CA ARG A 144 1.16 14.45 10.67
C ARG A 144 0.33 14.39 11.94
N SER A 145 -0.79 13.68 11.95
CA SER A 145 -1.64 13.48 13.13
C SER A 145 -1.12 12.41 14.09
N LEU A 146 -0.12 11.62 13.70
CA LEU A 146 0.40 10.54 14.53
C LEU A 146 1.38 11.08 15.58
N ALA A 147 1.31 10.53 16.80
CA ALA A 147 2.18 10.92 17.92
C ALA A 147 3.67 10.79 17.58
N ASN A 148 4.04 9.78 16.79
CA ASN A 148 5.41 9.47 16.40
C ASN A 148 5.90 10.31 15.19
N PHE A 149 5.12 11.27 14.71
CA PHE A 149 5.49 12.07 13.54
C PHE A 149 6.82 12.80 13.72
N ARG A 150 7.13 13.28 14.93
CA ARG A 150 8.41 13.96 15.20
C ARG A 150 9.63 13.08 14.95
N ILE A 151 9.48 11.77 15.10
CA ILE A 151 10.59 10.79 14.95
C ILE A 151 10.66 10.29 13.50
N PHE A 152 9.54 9.88 12.92
CA PHE A 152 9.49 9.16 11.65
C PHE A 152 8.95 9.99 10.48
N GLY A 153 8.39 11.17 10.74
CA GLY A 153 7.63 11.96 9.77
C GLY A 153 8.41 12.31 8.51
N THR A 154 9.71 12.63 8.63
CA THR A 154 10.54 12.91 7.44
C THR A 154 10.60 11.72 6.49
N GLY A 155 10.80 10.52 7.00
CA GLY A 155 10.81 9.28 6.21
C GLY A 155 9.44 9.00 5.58
N TRP A 156 8.36 9.17 6.36
CA TRP A 156 7.00 8.97 5.87
C TRP A 156 6.63 9.92 4.73
N LEU A 157 6.94 11.22 4.88
CA LEU A 157 6.66 12.22 3.84
C LEU A 157 7.51 12.00 2.59
N ARG A 158 8.78 11.61 2.74
CA ARG A 158 9.63 11.24 1.60
C ARG A 158 9.03 10.07 0.83
N ARG A 159 8.59 9.01 1.53
CA ARG A 159 7.91 7.86 0.92
C ARG A 159 6.63 8.28 0.21
N THR A 160 5.75 9.05 0.86
CA THR A 160 4.51 9.54 0.25
C THR A 160 4.78 10.28 -1.05
N ASN A 161 5.77 11.19 -1.07
CA ASN A 161 6.13 11.91 -2.28
C ASN A 161 6.70 11.00 -3.38
N ALA A 162 7.56 10.03 -3.01
CA ALA A 162 8.10 9.06 -3.96
C ALA A 162 6.99 8.23 -4.60
N ARG A 163 6.01 7.75 -3.81
CA ARG A 163 4.86 6.99 -4.31
C ARG A 163 3.94 7.81 -5.18
N ARG A 164 3.65 9.05 -4.79
CA ARG A 164 2.90 9.99 -5.63
C ARG A 164 3.54 10.14 -7.01
N ASN A 165 4.85 10.40 -7.07
CA ASN A 165 5.55 10.59 -8.33
C ASN A 165 5.55 9.29 -9.18
N ALA A 166 5.75 8.14 -8.58
CA ALA A 166 5.67 6.85 -9.27
C ALA A 166 4.26 6.58 -9.81
N ALA A 167 3.21 6.87 -9.02
CA ALA A 167 1.82 6.72 -9.42
C ALA A 167 1.46 7.62 -10.62
N LEU A 168 1.90 8.88 -10.60
CA LEU A 168 1.70 9.80 -11.72
C LEU A 168 2.44 9.34 -12.98
N ALA A 169 3.66 8.80 -12.85
CA ALA A 169 4.41 8.25 -13.98
C ALA A 169 3.73 7.02 -14.58
N MET A 170 3.12 6.14 -13.75
CA MET A 170 2.33 5.00 -14.24
C MET A 170 1.15 5.45 -15.11
N ILE A 171 0.42 6.49 -14.68
CA ILE A 171 -0.70 7.04 -15.47
C ILE A 171 -0.22 7.55 -16.82
N GLN A 172 0.89 8.30 -16.84
CA GLN A 172 1.46 8.83 -18.08
C GLN A 172 1.90 7.73 -19.07
N SER A 173 2.53 6.66 -18.56
CA SER A 173 2.97 5.55 -19.39
C SER A 173 1.81 4.79 -20.05
N GLU A 174 0.71 4.57 -19.35
CA GLU A 174 -0.47 3.91 -19.91
C GLU A 174 -1.17 4.78 -20.96
N THR A 175 -1.26 6.10 -20.75
CA THR A 175 -1.84 7.02 -21.72
C THR A 175 -1.03 7.03 -23.02
N THR A 176 0.30 6.92 -22.93
CA THR A 176 1.18 6.89 -24.11
C THR A 176 1.07 5.59 -24.91
N VAL A 177 0.77 4.47 -24.26
CA VAL A 177 0.60 3.15 -24.94
C VAL A 177 -0.78 3.03 -25.62
N ALA A 178 -1.78 3.78 -25.14
CA ALA A 178 -3.14 3.76 -25.67
C ALA A 178 -3.38 4.75 -26.84
N ALA A 179 -2.43 5.63 -27.12
CA ALA A 179 -2.47 6.64 -28.18
C ALA A 179 -1.73 6.17 -29.44
#